data_58fd1dcd683fd911f76bf0106808e36b
#
_entry.id   58fd1dcd683fd911f76bf0106808e36b
#
_cell.length_a   1.000
_cell.length_b   1.000
_cell.length_c   1.000
_cell.angle_alpha   90.00
_cell.angle_beta   90.00
_cell.angle_gamma   90.00
#
_symmetry.space_group_name_H-M   'P 1'
#
loop_
_entity.id
_entity.type
_entity.pdbx_description
1 polymer ?
#
loop_
_entity_poly.entity_id
_entity_poly.type
_entity_poly.pdbx_seq_one_letter_code
_entity_poly.pdbx_strand_id
1 'polypeptide(L)'
;MSRLPEVLDLMADADVDVMLLGREANARVVADTARLWLAGTRAFAPGCVVVRATGRVHVLANSEHLVPAGFPRDQMYGITWNPQRLFGGLTAIPGVAGARRVAVDGMTPGMHTLLTNALPGIDYVDAAALLADLWRRPEAIAADAVERAARVAEAGMQAIVARLNPDVRLRALRGLAAFAFAEHGVTTPAFEAVVAPLDGTSSTWLAPERELVDGERVVVRVGALAHGWEASLARTFVVGSPPHLSSPPPNWEALVAACMPGVTVGGLRRRAVVVYGAGRGVEPWDDDVELVPGLMCALELADERGVHQDVLRITDDGPVVVTRFA
;
A
#
# COMPACT_ATOMS: atom_id res chain seq x y z
N MET A 1 6.52 -11.62 6.21
CA MET A 1 6.63 -13.04 5.80
C MET A 1 6.23 -13.17 4.33
N SER A 2 6.94 -14.03 3.59
CA SER A 2 6.69 -14.27 2.17
C SER A 2 5.42 -15.11 1.99
N ARG A 3 4.60 -14.75 1.00
CA ARG A 3 3.42 -15.53 0.55
C ARG A 3 3.74 -16.37 -0.69
N LEU A 4 4.99 -16.75 -0.85
CA LEU A 4 5.43 -17.53 -2.00
C LEU A 4 4.64 -18.84 -2.22
N PRO A 5 4.30 -19.64 -1.19
CA PRO A 5 3.52 -20.86 -1.41
C PRO A 5 2.18 -20.61 -2.11
N GLU A 6 1.42 -19.61 -1.64
CA GLU A 6 0.11 -19.28 -2.22
C GLU A 6 0.23 -18.70 -3.63
N VAL A 7 1.30 -17.94 -3.90
CA VAL A 7 1.59 -17.46 -5.26
C VAL A 7 1.90 -18.61 -6.20
N LEU A 8 2.62 -19.63 -5.73
CA LEU A 8 2.90 -20.85 -6.53
C LEU A 8 1.61 -21.63 -6.82
N ASP A 9 0.69 -21.71 -5.86
CA ASP A 9 -0.62 -22.34 -6.08
C ASP A 9 -1.45 -21.55 -7.11
N LEU A 10 -1.52 -20.22 -7.01
CA LEU A 10 -2.16 -19.37 -8.03
C LEU A 10 -1.53 -19.54 -9.42
N MET A 11 -0.21 -19.63 -9.48
CA MET A 11 0.50 -19.88 -10.75
C MET A 11 0.16 -21.27 -11.32
N ALA A 12 -0.01 -22.27 -10.48
CA ALA A 12 -0.40 -23.60 -10.91
C ALA A 12 -1.84 -23.62 -11.46
N ASP A 13 -2.78 -23.00 -10.76
CA ASP A 13 -4.19 -22.91 -11.15
C ASP A 13 -4.38 -22.15 -12.48
N ALA A 14 -3.55 -21.12 -12.73
CA ALA A 14 -3.56 -20.32 -13.95
C ALA A 14 -2.65 -20.84 -15.05
N ASP A 15 -1.98 -21.98 -14.84
CA ASP A 15 -0.93 -22.55 -15.71
C ASP A 15 0.18 -21.56 -16.09
N VAL A 16 0.60 -20.71 -15.14
CA VAL A 16 1.68 -19.72 -15.31
C VAL A 16 3.02 -20.36 -14.95
N ASP A 17 3.99 -20.27 -15.85
CA ASP A 17 5.34 -20.82 -15.63
C ASP A 17 6.24 -19.86 -14.85
N VAL A 18 6.14 -18.56 -15.17
CA VAL A 18 6.97 -17.50 -14.59
C VAL A 18 6.12 -16.27 -14.29
N MET A 19 6.37 -15.64 -13.14
CA MET A 19 5.76 -14.38 -12.78
C MET A 19 6.84 -13.30 -12.62
N LEU A 20 6.72 -12.20 -13.36
CA LEU A 20 7.63 -11.06 -13.35
C LEU A 20 6.94 -9.89 -12.62
N LEU A 21 7.37 -9.59 -11.41
CA LEU A 21 6.77 -8.56 -10.58
C LEU A 21 7.60 -7.28 -10.60
N GLY A 22 7.10 -6.28 -11.32
CA GLY A 22 7.68 -4.95 -11.43
C GLY A 22 7.11 -3.96 -10.40
N ARG A 23 5.89 -4.22 -9.89
CA ARG A 23 5.31 -3.42 -8.81
C ARG A 23 5.95 -3.82 -7.48
N GLU A 24 6.50 -2.83 -6.80
CA GLU A 24 7.22 -3.05 -5.53
C GLU A 24 6.35 -3.75 -4.48
N ALA A 25 5.09 -3.35 -4.35
CA ALA A 25 4.17 -3.95 -3.38
C ALA A 25 4.03 -5.47 -3.60
N ASN A 26 3.86 -5.91 -4.85
CA ASN A 26 3.74 -7.32 -5.19
C ASN A 26 5.06 -8.08 -4.96
N ALA A 27 6.18 -7.50 -5.38
CA ALA A 27 7.51 -8.08 -5.15
C ALA A 27 7.82 -8.28 -3.66
N ARG A 28 7.46 -7.31 -2.82
CA ARG A 28 7.68 -7.37 -1.36
C ARG A 28 6.87 -8.46 -0.69
N VAL A 29 5.64 -8.66 -1.12
CA VAL A 29 4.80 -9.71 -0.56
C VAL A 29 5.33 -11.10 -0.87
N VAL A 30 5.81 -11.28 -2.08
CA VAL A 30 6.35 -12.57 -2.51
C VAL A 30 7.72 -12.84 -1.90
N ALA A 31 8.61 -11.85 -1.87
CA ALA A 31 10.00 -12.00 -1.49
C ALA A 31 10.37 -11.39 -0.12
N ASP A 32 9.43 -10.68 0.53
CA ASP A 32 9.68 -9.95 1.80
C ASP A 32 10.92 -9.02 1.74
N THR A 33 11.15 -8.42 0.59
CA THR A 33 12.30 -7.54 0.35
C THR A 33 12.12 -6.17 0.99
N ALA A 34 13.23 -5.50 1.29
CA ALA A 34 13.22 -4.08 1.59
C ALA A 34 12.78 -3.26 0.37
N ARG A 35 12.39 -2.01 0.60
CA ARG A 35 12.01 -1.11 -0.50
C ARG A 35 13.18 -0.92 -1.47
N LEU A 36 12.94 -1.20 -2.74
CA LEU A 36 13.88 -0.97 -3.83
C LEU A 36 13.58 0.41 -4.45
N TRP A 37 14.01 1.49 -3.80
CA TRP A 37 13.71 2.87 -4.20
C TRP A 37 14.03 3.17 -5.68
N LEU A 38 14.96 2.45 -6.29
CA LEU A 38 15.26 2.56 -7.71
C LEU A 38 14.21 1.88 -8.61
N ALA A 39 13.39 0.98 -8.10
CA ALA A 39 12.40 0.28 -8.92
C ALA A 39 11.37 1.24 -9.53
N GLY A 40 10.91 2.22 -8.76
CA GLY A 40 9.94 3.22 -9.23
C GLY A 40 10.45 4.19 -10.29
N THR A 41 11.77 4.26 -10.53
CA THR A 41 12.39 5.13 -11.53
C THR A 41 12.71 4.42 -12.84
N ARG A 42 12.42 3.12 -12.94
CA ARG A 42 12.74 2.31 -14.11
C ARG A 42 11.51 2.08 -14.97
N ALA A 43 11.72 2.06 -16.27
CA ALA A 43 10.69 1.72 -17.23
C ALA A 43 10.25 0.24 -17.12
N PHE A 44 11.18 -0.64 -16.73
CA PHE A 44 10.97 -2.03 -16.39
C PHE A 44 12.05 -2.47 -15.42
N ALA A 45 11.65 -2.86 -14.24
CA ALA A 45 12.55 -3.42 -13.26
C ALA A 45 11.73 -4.40 -12.42
N PRO A 46 11.64 -5.67 -12.84
CA PRO A 46 10.99 -6.66 -12.00
C PRO A 46 11.68 -6.65 -10.64
N GLY A 47 10.91 -6.37 -9.60
CA GLY A 47 11.39 -6.43 -8.22
C GLY A 47 11.71 -7.88 -7.85
N CYS A 48 10.93 -8.83 -8.36
CA CYS A 48 11.25 -10.24 -8.28
C CYS A 48 10.71 -11.06 -9.46
N VAL A 49 11.26 -12.24 -9.59
CA VAL A 49 10.86 -13.26 -10.57
C VAL A 49 10.51 -14.52 -9.80
N VAL A 50 9.31 -15.03 -9.97
CA VAL A 50 8.89 -16.33 -9.42
C VAL A 50 8.91 -17.36 -10.53
N VAL A 51 9.52 -18.52 -10.30
CA VAL A 51 9.59 -19.61 -11.26
C VAL A 51 8.88 -20.83 -10.67
N ARG A 52 7.72 -21.18 -11.23
CA ARG A 52 6.88 -22.28 -10.75
C ARG A 52 7.63 -23.62 -10.71
N ALA A 53 8.34 -23.97 -11.79
CA ALA A 53 9.03 -25.24 -11.91
C ALA A 53 10.11 -25.48 -10.84
N THR A 54 10.71 -24.43 -10.31
CA THR A 54 11.73 -24.51 -9.26
C THR A 54 11.21 -24.21 -7.87
N GLY A 55 10.01 -23.62 -7.77
CA GLY A 55 9.44 -23.10 -6.52
C GLY A 55 10.26 -21.94 -5.93
N ARG A 56 11.10 -21.29 -6.75
CA ARG A 56 12.03 -20.25 -6.27
C ARG A 56 11.60 -18.85 -6.68
N VAL A 57 11.97 -17.90 -5.83
CA VAL A 57 11.87 -16.48 -6.13
C VAL A 57 13.27 -15.90 -6.32
N HIS A 58 13.47 -15.12 -7.36
CA HIS A 58 14.69 -14.39 -7.63
C HIS A 58 14.43 -12.89 -7.49
N VAL A 59 15.32 -12.15 -6.83
CA VAL A 59 15.15 -10.74 -6.56
C VAL A 59 16.21 -9.89 -7.26
N LEU A 60 15.80 -8.68 -7.67
CA LEU A 60 16.70 -7.67 -8.24
C LEU A 60 17.40 -6.95 -7.09
N ALA A 61 18.52 -7.48 -6.64
CA ALA A 61 19.30 -6.92 -5.55
C ALA A 61 20.80 -7.13 -5.75
N ASN A 62 21.60 -6.10 -5.47
CA ASN A 62 23.08 -6.21 -5.48
C ASN A 62 23.65 -6.41 -4.08
N SER A 63 22.81 -6.43 -3.05
CA SER A 63 23.26 -6.36 -1.69
C SER A 63 22.30 -7.12 -0.76
N GLU A 64 22.89 -7.81 0.21
CA GLU A 64 22.16 -8.61 1.19
C GLU A 64 21.25 -7.80 2.11
N HIS A 65 21.50 -6.51 2.30
CA HIS A 65 20.62 -5.67 3.13
C HIS A 65 19.30 -5.29 2.46
N LEU A 66 19.12 -5.60 1.18
CA LEU A 66 17.87 -5.37 0.44
C LEU A 66 16.94 -6.60 0.44
N VAL A 67 17.39 -7.69 1.01
CA VAL A 67 16.65 -8.96 1.08
C VAL A 67 16.59 -9.46 2.52
N PRO A 68 15.66 -10.37 2.86
CA PRO A 68 15.61 -10.97 4.19
C PRO A 68 16.94 -11.65 4.56
N ALA A 69 17.23 -11.69 5.86
CA ALA A 69 18.42 -12.38 6.36
C ALA A 69 18.43 -13.85 5.92
N GLY A 70 19.55 -14.29 5.36
CA GLY A 70 19.71 -15.67 4.84
C GLY A 70 19.11 -15.89 3.46
N PHE A 71 18.68 -14.86 2.73
CA PHE A 71 18.22 -15.00 1.35
C PHE A 71 19.34 -15.56 0.45
N PRO A 72 19.09 -16.60 -0.36
CA PRO A 72 20.13 -17.26 -1.13
C PRO A 72 20.78 -16.35 -2.19
N ARG A 73 22.09 -16.28 -2.21
CA ARG A 73 22.84 -15.44 -3.16
C ARG A 73 22.62 -15.81 -4.62
N ASP A 74 22.43 -17.07 -4.92
CA ASP A 74 22.13 -17.58 -6.26
C ASP A 74 20.73 -17.18 -6.76
N GLN A 75 19.89 -16.63 -5.90
CA GLN A 75 18.58 -16.08 -6.22
C GLN A 75 18.59 -14.54 -6.30
N MET A 76 19.76 -13.91 -6.18
CA MET A 76 19.92 -12.47 -6.37
C MET A 76 20.50 -12.19 -7.76
N TYR A 77 19.88 -11.31 -8.52
CA TYR A 77 20.42 -10.87 -9.80
C TYR A 77 20.64 -9.37 -9.83
N GLY A 78 21.73 -8.94 -10.49
CA GLY A 78 22.24 -7.59 -10.38
C GLY A 78 21.34 -6.53 -10.99
N ILE A 79 21.29 -5.36 -10.34
CA ILE A 79 20.63 -4.17 -10.87
C ILE A 79 21.42 -3.66 -12.07
N THR A 80 20.74 -3.48 -13.20
CA THR A 80 21.33 -2.91 -14.40
C THR A 80 20.38 -1.94 -15.11
N TRP A 81 20.94 -0.88 -15.69
CA TRP A 81 20.19 0.05 -16.55
C TRP A 81 20.19 -0.36 -18.01
N ASN A 82 21.06 -1.31 -18.39
CA ASN A 82 21.13 -1.79 -19.75
C ASN A 82 20.05 -2.87 -19.96
N PRO A 83 19.05 -2.66 -20.83
CA PRO A 83 17.97 -3.62 -21.07
C PRO A 83 18.48 -4.98 -21.54
N GLN A 84 19.48 -5.01 -22.40
CA GLN A 84 20.03 -6.29 -22.91
C GLN A 84 20.65 -7.12 -21.79
N ARG A 85 21.37 -6.47 -20.86
CA ARG A 85 21.92 -7.17 -19.69
C ARG A 85 20.82 -7.62 -18.74
N LEU A 86 19.76 -6.80 -18.56
CA LEU A 86 18.62 -7.16 -17.75
C LEU A 86 17.93 -8.41 -18.27
N PHE A 87 17.61 -8.44 -19.57
CA PHE A 87 16.96 -9.60 -20.19
C PHE A 87 17.89 -10.81 -20.26
N GLY A 88 19.20 -10.62 -20.49
CA GLY A 88 20.19 -11.69 -20.37
C GLY A 88 20.23 -12.30 -18.97
N GLY A 89 20.14 -11.47 -17.92
CA GLY A 89 20.04 -11.95 -16.55
C GLY A 89 18.73 -12.69 -16.27
N LEU A 90 17.60 -12.19 -16.76
CA LEU A 90 16.30 -12.83 -16.61
C LEU A 90 16.25 -14.21 -17.30
N THR A 91 16.68 -14.29 -18.53
CA THR A 91 16.67 -15.55 -19.30
C THR A 91 17.68 -16.58 -18.79
N ALA A 92 18.71 -16.15 -18.06
CA ALA A 92 19.65 -17.04 -17.37
C ALA A 92 19.09 -17.69 -16.10
N ILE A 93 17.98 -17.16 -15.55
CA ILE A 93 17.31 -17.77 -14.39
C ILE A 93 16.74 -19.13 -14.80
N PRO A 94 17.07 -20.23 -14.08
CA PRO A 94 16.56 -21.56 -14.40
C PRO A 94 15.03 -21.60 -14.48
N GLY A 95 14.51 -22.05 -15.62
CA GLY A 95 13.08 -22.15 -15.90
C GLY A 95 12.47 -20.93 -16.63
N VAL A 96 13.18 -19.81 -16.75
CA VAL A 96 12.66 -18.63 -17.44
C VAL A 96 12.74 -18.77 -18.97
N ALA A 97 13.87 -19.19 -19.52
CA ALA A 97 14.04 -19.29 -20.98
C ALA A 97 13.09 -20.29 -21.66
N GLY A 98 12.57 -21.27 -20.93
CA GLY A 98 11.63 -22.28 -21.42
C GLY A 98 10.16 -21.96 -21.06
N ALA A 99 9.87 -20.82 -20.47
CA ALA A 99 8.53 -20.44 -20.10
C ALA A 99 7.64 -20.24 -21.35
N ARG A 100 6.41 -20.69 -21.27
CA ARG A 100 5.40 -20.54 -22.32
C ARG A 100 4.33 -19.52 -21.91
N ARG A 101 4.02 -19.44 -20.61
CA ARG A 101 3.02 -18.54 -20.06
C ARG A 101 3.63 -17.71 -18.91
N VAL A 102 3.64 -16.39 -19.09
CA VAL A 102 4.33 -15.45 -18.18
C VAL A 102 3.35 -14.40 -17.68
N ALA A 103 3.22 -14.32 -16.36
CA ALA A 103 2.44 -13.28 -15.72
C ALA A 103 3.31 -12.05 -15.43
N VAL A 104 2.79 -10.84 -15.70
CA VAL A 104 3.50 -9.56 -15.52
C VAL A 104 2.59 -8.52 -14.89
N ASP A 105 3.08 -7.76 -13.92
CA ASP A 105 2.30 -6.77 -13.18
C ASP A 105 2.67 -5.30 -13.44
N GLY A 106 3.42 -5.02 -14.45
CA GLY A 106 3.75 -3.63 -14.80
C GLY A 106 4.88 -3.58 -15.81
N MET A 107 4.56 -3.14 -17.02
CA MET A 107 5.51 -3.08 -18.11
C MET A 107 5.14 -1.97 -19.08
N THR A 108 6.15 -1.21 -19.56
CA THR A 108 5.94 -0.28 -20.64
C THR A 108 5.86 -1.01 -21.98
N PRO A 109 5.21 -0.43 -23.02
CA PRO A 109 5.16 -1.03 -24.35
C PRO A 109 6.54 -1.37 -24.94
N GLY A 110 7.54 -0.51 -24.71
CA GLY A 110 8.91 -0.76 -25.19
C GLY A 110 9.56 -1.96 -24.51
N MET A 111 9.34 -2.12 -23.21
CA MET A 111 9.84 -3.29 -22.47
C MET A 111 9.09 -4.57 -22.82
N HIS A 112 7.80 -4.48 -23.11
CA HIS A 112 7.04 -5.62 -23.64
C HIS A 112 7.67 -6.12 -24.95
N THR A 113 8.00 -5.24 -25.87
CA THR A 113 8.67 -5.60 -27.13
C THR A 113 10.01 -6.31 -26.88
N LEU A 114 10.82 -5.78 -25.96
CA LEU A 114 12.12 -6.39 -25.63
C LEU A 114 11.95 -7.75 -24.96
N LEU A 115 10.98 -7.92 -24.09
CA LEU A 115 10.68 -9.21 -23.44
C LEU A 115 10.18 -10.23 -24.47
N THR A 116 9.28 -9.83 -25.37
CA THR A 116 8.78 -10.70 -26.45
C THR A 116 9.91 -11.15 -27.39
N ASN A 117 10.89 -10.29 -27.67
CA ASN A 117 12.07 -10.67 -28.44
C ASN A 117 12.99 -11.62 -27.68
N ALA A 118 13.13 -11.47 -26.36
CA ALA A 118 13.96 -12.33 -25.53
C ALA A 118 13.32 -13.69 -25.26
N LEU A 119 11.99 -13.75 -25.21
CA LEU A 119 11.18 -14.95 -24.97
C LEU A 119 10.10 -15.05 -26.07
N PRO A 120 10.44 -15.49 -27.27
CA PRO A 120 9.48 -15.54 -28.37
C PRO A 120 8.39 -16.59 -28.13
N GLY A 121 7.16 -16.25 -28.49
CA GLY A 121 6.01 -17.17 -28.43
C GLY A 121 5.39 -17.35 -27.04
N ILE A 122 5.72 -16.51 -26.06
CA ILE A 122 5.04 -16.54 -24.76
C ILE A 122 3.63 -15.98 -24.82
N ASP A 123 2.75 -16.59 -24.01
CA ASP A 123 1.43 -16.06 -23.64
C ASP A 123 1.55 -15.19 -22.40
N TYR A 124 1.06 -13.95 -22.47
CA TYR A 124 1.11 -13.00 -21.37
C TYR A 124 -0.17 -13.03 -20.54
N VAL A 125 -0.02 -13.01 -19.22
CA VAL A 125 -1.11 -12.93 -18.25
C VAL A 125 -0.90 -11.71 -17.36
N ASP A 126 -1.98 -11.08 -16.93
CA ASP A 126 -1.93 -9.99 -15.95
C ASP A 126 -1.69 -10.56 -14.54
N ALA A 127 -0.47 -10.36 -14.02
CA ALA A 127 -0.11 -10.78 -12.67
C ALA A 127 -0.85 -9.98 -11.59
N ALA A 128 -1.22 -8.71 -11.86
CA ALA A 128 -1.98 -7.92 -10.89
C ALA A 128 -3.39 -8.49 -10.71
N ALA A 129 -4.04 -8.93 -11.79
CA ALA A 129 -5.34 -9.60 -11.74
C ALA A 129 -5.25 -10.95 -10.99
N LEU A 130 -4.21 -11.76 -11.26
CA LEU A 130 -3.99 -13.03 -10.56
C LEU A 130 -3.78 -12.83 -9.05
N LEU A 131 -3.04 -11.78 -8.68
CA LEU A 131 -2.75 -11.48 -7.29
C LEU A 131 -3.91 -10.77 -6.57
N ALA A 132 -4.89 -10.23 -7.29
CA ALA A 132 -5.98 -9.45 -6.69
C ALA A 132 -6.73 -10.22 -5.60
N ASP A 133 -7.04 -11.48 -5.84
CA ASP A 133 -7.73 -12.33 -4.84
C ASP A 133 -6.85 -12.67 -3.66
N LEU A 134 -5.55 -12.83 -3.86
CA LEU A 134 -4.59 -13.02 -2.78
C LEU A 134 -4.59 -11.81 -1.83
N TRP A 135 -4.75 -10.61 -2.39
CA TRP A 135 -4.82 -9.37 -1.64
C TRP A 135 -6.13 -9.19 -0.88
N ARG A 136 -7.19 -9.75 -1.40
CA ARG A 136 -8.52 -9.72 -0.77
C ARG A 136 -8.68 -10.79 0.31
N ARG A 137 -7.87 -11.87 0.27
CA ARG A 137 -7.91 -12.95 1.27
C ARG A 137 -7.08 -12.57 2.49
N PRO A 138 -7.73 -12.33 3.61
CA PRO A 138 -7.04 -11.90 4.82
C PRO A 138 -6.37 -13.10 5.49
N GLU A 139 -5.13 -12.91 5.84
CA GLU A 139 -4.40 -13.79 6.76
C GLU A 139 -4.22 -13.11 8.11
N ALA A 140 -4.16 -13.89 9.17
CA ALA A 140 -3.91 -13.38 10.53
C ALA A 140 -2.63 -12.51 10.60
N ILE A 141 -1.60 -12.89 9.85
CA ILE A 141 -0.32 -12.15 9.76
C ILE A 141 -0.50 -10.77 9.12
N ALA A 142 -1.39 -10.65 8.11
CA ALA A 142 -1.68 -9.39 7.47
C ALA A 142 -2.36 -8.42 8.45
N ALA A 143 -3.29 -8.93 9.26
CA ALA A 143 -3.98 -8.12 10.27
C ALA A 143 -2.99 -7.50 11.27
N ASP A 144 -2.08 -8.30 11.84
CA ASP A 144 -1.07 -7.80 12.78
C ASP A 144 -0.12 -6.78 12.14
N ALA A 145 0.22 -6.98 10.87
CA ALA A 145 1.10 -6.05 10.15
C ALA A 145 0.40 -4.71 9.88
N VAL A 146 -0.87 -4.73 9.48
CA VAL A 146 -1.69 -3.52 9.30
C VAL A 146 -1.92 -2.82 10.64
N GLU A 147 -2.18 -3.57 11.72
CA GLU A 147 -2.29 -3.00 13.07
C GLU A 147 -1.00 -2.32 13.53
N ARG A 148 0.17 -2.87 13.21
CA ARG A 148 1.46 -2.20 13.46
C ARG A 148 1.59 -0.92 12.65
N ALA A 149 1.23 -0.94 11.36
CA ALA A 149 1.22 0.26 10.53
C ALA A 149 0.26 1.33 11.05
N ALA A 150 -0.92 0.93 11.55
CA ALA A 150 -1.88 1.82 12.18
C ALA A 150 -1.30 2.54 13.39
N ARG A 151 -0.62 1.81 14.31
CA ARG A 151 0.04 2.42 15.46
C ARG A 151 1.12 3.44 15.07
N VAL A 152 1.87 3.16 14.02
CA VAL A 152 2.86 4.12 13.49
C VAL A 152 2.19 5.35 12.90
N ALA A 153 1.10 5.16 12.16
CA ALA A 153 0.32 6.26 11.62
C ALA A 153 -0.30 7.13 12.74
N GLU A 154 -0.82 6.50 13.79
CA GLU A 154 -1.32 7.20 14.97
C GLU A 154 -0.24 8.04 15.68
N ALA A 155 0.97 7.49 15.81
CA ALA A 155 2.10 8.24 16.37
C ALA A 155 2.44 9.46 15.51
N GLY A 156 2.40 9.34 14.18
CA GLY A 156 2.55 10.46 13.26
C GLY A 156 1.46 11.51 13.41
N MET A 157 0.21 11.09 13.56
CA MET A 157 -0.92 11.99 13.85
C MET A 157 -0.72 12.73 15.17
N GLN A 158 -0.35 12.03 16.24
CA GLN A 158 -0.07 12.62 17.55
C GLN A 158 1.04 13.67 17.48
N ALA A 159 2.13 13.38 16.75
CA ALA A 159 3.23 14.31 16.58
C ALA A 159 2.80 15.61 15.87
N ILE A 160 1.94 15.51 14.85
CA ILE A 160 1.37 16.69 14.19
C ILE A 160 0.48 17.46 15.15
N VAL A 161 -0.46 16.79 15.82
CA VAL A 161 -1.47 17.43 16.70
C VAL A 161 -0.80 18.14 17.88
N ALA A 162 0.27 17.58 18.44
CA ALA A 162 1.04 18.21 19.52
C ALA A 162 1.64 19.58 19.13
N ARG A 163 1.68 19.91 17.84
CA ARG A 163 2.22 21.16 17.28
C ARG A 163 1.21 21.90 16.39
N LEU A 164 -0.05 21.52 16.41
CA LEU A 164 -1.11 22.11 15.60
C LEU A 164 -1.61 23.43 16.24
N ASN A 165 -0.71 24.37 16.41
CA ASN A 165 -0.97 25.68 17.03
C ASN A 165 -1.01 26.78 15.96
N PRO A 166 -1.56 27.96 16.26
CA PRO A 166 -1.41 29.14 15.42
C PRO A 166 0.07 29.46 15.13
N ASP A 167 0.34 30.12 14.01
CA ASP A 167 1.65 30.56 13.54
C ASP A 167 2.62 29.42 13.15
N VAL A 168 2.17 28.17 13.18
CA VAL A 168 2.96 27.03 12.69
C VAL A 168 2.80 26.89 11.18
N ARG A 169 3.89 26.63 10.49
CA ARG A 169 3.87 26.43 9.03
C ARG A 169 3.44 25.02 8.67
N LEU A 170 2.55 24.89 7.70
CA LEU A 170 1.98 23.62 7.25
C LEU A 170 3.05 22.55 6.92
N ARG A 171 4.11 22.94 6.23
CA ARG A 171 5.18 21.97 5.88
C ARG A 171 5.94 21.44 7.09
N ALA A 172 6.10 22.26 8.14
CA ALA A 172 6.78 21.82 9.36
C ALA A 172 6.05 20.67 10.04
N LEU A 173 4.72 20.70 10.04
CA LEU A 173 3.86 19.65 10.60
C LEU A 173 4.05 18.31 9.87
N ARG A 174 4.21 18.32 8.55
CA ARG A 174 4.47 17.10 7.76
C ARG A 174 5.78 16.42 8.18
N GLY A 175 6.82 17.21 8.46
CA GLY A 175 8.10 16.69 8.94
C GLY A 175 8.00 15.98 10.29
N LEU A 176 7.06 16.38 11.16
CA LEU A 176 6.84 15.73 12.45
C LEU A 176 6.32 14.30 12.31
N ALA A 177 5.41 14.06 11.35
CA ALA A 177 4.94 12.70 11.08
C ALA A 177 6.09 11.81 10.60
N ALA A 178 6.93 12.30 9.67
CA ALA A 178 8.08 11.54 9.18
C ALA A 178 9.09 11.22 10.30
N PHE A 179 9.32 12.16 11.22
CA PHE A 179 10.17 11.95 12.38
C PHE A 179 9.58 10.87 13.30
N ALA A 180 8.30 10.94 13.64
CA ALA A 180 7.62 9.97 14.48
C ALA A 180 7.65 8.56 13.84
N PHE A 181 7.47 8.47 12.51
CA PHE A 181 7.60 7.19 11.80
C PHE A 181 9.00 6.60 11.96
N ALA A 182 10.05 7.44 11.82
CA ALA A 182 11.45 7.00 11.95
C ALA A 182 11.75 6.48 13.37
N GLU A 183 11.20 7.09 14.41
CA GLU A 183 11.34 6.59 15.80
C GLU A 183 10.72 5.20 15.98
N HIS A 184 9.72 4.84 15.17
CA HIS A 184 9.11 3.51 15.15
C HIS A 184 9.78 2.56 14.11
N GLY A 185 10.95 2.93 13.59
CA GLY A 185 11.69 2.13 12.61
C GLY A 185 11.07 2.12 11.21
N VAL A 186 10.16 3.05 10.90
CA VAL A 186 9.51 3.19 9.61
C VAL A 186 10.02 4.44 8.91
N THR A 187 10.72 4.27 7.79
CA THR A 187 11.29 5.40 7.03
C THR A 187 10.45 5.77 5.80
N THR A 188 9.38 5.04 5.54
CA THR A 188 8.55 5.22 4.34
C THR A 188 7.11 5.49 4.76
N PRO A 189 6.57 6.68 4.48
CA PRO A 189 5.13 6.90 4.59
C PRO A 189 4.40 6.10 3.50
N ALA A 190 3.14 5.75 3.71
CA ALA A 190 2.27 5.20 2.68
C ALA A 190 2.00 6.26 1.59
N PHE A 191 1.83 7.50 2.04
CA PHE A 191 1.75 8.72 1.22
C PHE A 191 2.28 9.91 2.04
N GLU A 192 2.56 11.02 1.38
CA GLU A 192 2.97 12.24 2.09
C GLU A 192 1.88 12.70 3.06
N ALA A 193 2.26 12.97 4.31
CA ALA A 193 1.32 13.50 5.30
C ALA A 193 0.65 14.78 4.79
N VAL A 194 -0.67 14.82 4.88
CA VAL A 194 -1.47 15.98 4.47
C VAL A 194 -1.87 16.77 5.71
N VAL A 195 -1.59 18.05 5.72
CA VAL A 195 -2.19 19.03 6.63
C VAL A 195 -2.72 20.12 5.73
N ALA A 196 -4.03 20.23 5.62
CA ALA A 196 -4.68 21.14 4.69
C ALA A 196 -5.87 21.85 5.34
N PRO A 197 -6.05 23.16 5.09
CA PRO A 197 -7.26 23.87 5.50
C PRO A 197 -8.51 23.24 4.91
N LEU A 198 -9.57 23.25 5.68
CA LEU A 198 -10.91 22.84 5.24
C LEU A 198 -11.68 24.05 4.70
N ASP A 199 -11.16 24.70 3.68
CA ASP A 199 -11.75 25.89 3.06
C ASP A 199 -12.32 25.64 1.66
N GLY A 200 -12.23 24.40 1.18
CA GLY A 200 -12.67 23.98 -0.15
C GLY A 200 -11.82 24.50 -1.31
N THR A 201 -10.78 25.28 -1.06
CA THR A 201 -9.96 25.92 -2.08
C THR A 201 -8.64 25.19 -2.38
N SER A 202 -8.16 24.34 -1.49
CA SER A 202 -6.93 23.61 -1.71
C SER A 202 -7.17 22.15 -2.04
N SER A 203 -6.80 21.77 -3.25
CA SER A 203 -6.51 20.37 -3.54
C SER A 203 -5.28 19.98 -2.71
N THR A 204 -5.48 19.12 -1.85
CA THR A 204 -4.80 18.70 -0.66
C THR A 204 -3.31 18.31 -0.77
N TRP A 205 -2.76 18.11 -1.95
CA TRP A 205 -1.41 17.60 -2.13
C TRP A 205 -0.32 18.69 -2.08
N LEU A 206 -0.69 19.93 -2.39
CA LEU A 206 0.19 21.09 -2.41
C LEU A 206 -0.44 22.23 -1.62
N ALA A 207 -0.67 22.02 -0.33
CA ALA A 207 -1.10 23.12 0.52
C ALA A 207 -0.11 24.28 0.40
N PRO A 208 -0.57 25.52 0.14
CA PRO A 208 0.29 26.68 0.03
C PRO A 208 1.09 26.82 1.33
N GLU A 209 2.34 27.23 1.18
CA GLU A 209 3.19 27.48 2.34
C GLU A 209 2.67 28.71 3.08
N ARG A 210 2.02 28.47 4.17
CA ARG A 210 1.52 29.53 5.08
C ARG A 210 1.49 29.05 6.52
N GLU A 211 1.30 29.97 7.40
CA GLU A 211 1.06 29.72 8.81
C GLU A 211 -0.41 29.41 9.06
N LEU A 212 -0.67 28.63 10.09
CA LEU A 212 -2.01 28.31 10.55
C LEU A 212 -2.61 29.51 11.34
N VAL A 213 -3.92 29.63 11.26
CA VAL A 213 -4.66 30.69 11.95
C VAL A 213 -5.50 30.08 13.07
N ASP A 214 -5.61 30.76 14.20
CA ASP A 214 -6.46 30.35 15.33
C ASP A 214 -7.92 30.17 14.90
N GLY A 215 -8.55 29.11 15.36
CA GLY A 215 -9.92 28.75 15.01
C GLY A 215 -10.10 28.14 13.61
N GLU A 216 -9.07 28.06 12.81
CA GLU A 216 -9.11 27.46 11.48
C GLU A 216 -9.34 25.96 11.56
N ARG A 217 -10.16 25.40 10.66
CA ARG A 217 -10.31 23.96 10.53
C ARG A 217 -9.30 23.40 9.54
N VAL A 218 -8.62 22.33 9.93
CA VAL A 218 -7.63 21.64 9.11
C VAL A 218 -7.90 20.14 9.09
N VAL A 219 -7.72 19.53 7.94
CA VAL A 219 -7.68 18.08 7.79
C VAL A 219 -6.23 17.64 7.96
N VAL A 220 -6.02 16.67 8.84
CA VAL A 220 -4.75 15.96 8.98
C VAL A 220 -4.97 14.54 8.52
N ARG A 221 -4.19 14.11 7.53
CA ARG A 221 -4.18 12.73 7.02
C ARG A 221 -2.76 12.20 7.07
N VAL A 222 -2.59 11.02 7.63
CA VAL A 222 -1.31 10.34 7.75
C VAL A 222 -1.46 8.88 7.38
N GLY A 223 -0.40 8.31 6.79
CA GLY A 223 -0.33 6.90 6.48
C GLY A 223 1.10 6.39 6.59
N ALA A 224 1.27 5.26 7.24
CA ALA A 224 2.55 4.60 7.42
C ALA A 224 2.62 3.31 6.62
N LEU A 225 3.79 3.02 6.07
CA LEU A 225 4.11 1.77 5.38
C LEU A 225 5.11 0.98 6.22
N ALA A 226 4.60 0.12 7.11
CA ALA A 226 5.42 -0.69 8.00
C ALA A 226 5.55 -2.12 7.45
N HIS A 227 6.79 -2.55 7.20
CA HIS A 227 7.08 -3.90 6.68
C HIS A 227 6.27 -4.31 5.43
N GLY A 228 6.00 -3.36 4.54
CA GLY A 228 5.25 -3.60 3.31
C GLY A 228 3.73 -3.55 3.45
N TRP A 229 3.24 -3.28 4.65
CA TRP A 229 1.82 -3.11 4.93
C TRP A 229 1.53 -1.67 5.32
N GLU A 230 0.43 -1.14 4.83
CA GLU A 230 0.05 0.23 5.10
C GLU A 230 -1.21 0.33 5.94
N ALA A 231 -1.26 1.37 6.73
CA ALA A 231 -2.48 1.86 7.36
C ALA A 231 -2.47 3.38 7.37
N SER A 232 -3.66 3.95 7.32
CA SER A 232 -3.84 5.39 7.29
C SER A 232 -5.05 5.81 8.10
N LEU A 233 -5.02 7.05 8.57
CA LEU A 233 -6.17 7.68 9.21
C LEU A 233 -6.24 9.15 8.84
N ALA A 234 -7.45 9.71 8.90
CA ALA A 234 -7.67 11.15 8.71
C ALA A 234 -8.60 11.68 9.79
N ARG A 235 -8.30 12.88 10.25
CA ARG A 235 -9.10 13.62 11.23
C ARG A 235 -9.14 15.10 10.88
N THR A 236 -10.21 15.74 11.28
CA THR A 236 -10.33 17.20 11.20
C THR A 236 -10.15 17.81 12.58
N PHE A 237 -9.34 18.84 12.64
CA PHE A 237 -9.06 19.60 13.86
C PHE A 237 -9.42 21.07 13.69
N VAL A 238 -9.67 21.72 14.81
CA VAL A 238 -9.69 23.18 14.93
C VAL A 238 -8.34 23.60 15.52
N VAL A 239 -7.65 24.47 14.83
CA VAL A 239 -6.36 25.03 15.27
C VAL A 239 -6.57 25.86 16.53
N GLY A 240 -5.72 25.68 17.54
CA GLY A 240 -5.81 26.37 18.81
C GLY A 240 -4.72 25.93 19.78
N SER A 241 -4.76 26.43 20.99
CA SER A 241 -3.81 26.09 22.06
C SER A 241 -4.56 25.70 23.33
N PRO A 242 -4.94 24.41 23.49
CA PRO A 242 -4.67 23.25 22.64
C PRO A 242 -5.58 23.16 21.40
N PRO A 243 -5.18 22.42 20.36
CA PRO A 243 -6.06 22.14 19.24
C PRO A 243 -7.21 21.23 19.66
N HIS A 244 -8.34 21.33 18.95
CA HIS A 244 -9.53 20.54 19.23
C HIS A 244 -9.81 19.56 18.10
N LEU A 245 -10.01 18.28 18.44
CA LEU A 245 -10.52 17.29 17.49
C LEU A 245 -11.99 17.59 17.18
N SER A 246 -12.32 17.73 15.90
CA SER A 246 -13.71 17.84 15.46
C SER A 246 -14.43 16.51 15.65
N SER A 247 -15.71 16.58 16.04
CA SER A 247 -16.54 15.37 16.11
C SER A 247 -16.58 14.69 14.74
N PRO A 248 -16.60 13.35 14.69
CA PRO A 248 -16.79 12.65 13.44
C PRO A 248 -18.13 13.05 12.78
N PRO A 249 -18.26 12.86 11.44
CA PRO A 249 -19.52 13.08 10.75
C PRO A 249 -20.67 12.30 11.40
N PRO A 250 -21.91 12.86 11.44
CA PRO A 250 -23.02 12.28 12.22
C PRO A 250 -23.37 10.82 11.89
N ASN A 251 -23.09 10.40 10.69
CA ASN A 251 -23.37 9.02 10.23
C ASN A 251 -22.20 8.05 10.39
N TRP A 252 -21.11 8.47 11.01
CA TRP A 252 -19.88 7.68 11.07
C TRP A 252 -20.10 6.32 11.75
N GLU A 253 -20.67 6.31 12.95
CA GLU A 253 -20.92 5.06 13.69
C GLU A 253 -21.86 4.11 12.93
N ALA A 254 -22.90 4.66 12.29
CA ALA A 254 -23.81 3.88 11.47
C ALA A 254 -23.14 3.31 10.20
N LEU A 255 -22.17 4.03 9.63
CA LEU A 255 -21.39 3.55 8.50
C LEU A 255 -20.43 2.44 8.91
N VAL A 256 -19.73 2.61 10.03
CA VAL A 256 -18.89 1.56 10.59
C VAL A 256 -19.72 0.30 10.85
N ALA A 257 -20.86 0.43 11.56
CA ALA A 257 -21.74 -0.70 11.85
C ALA A 257 -22.34 -1.37 10.59
N ALA A 258 -22.38 -0.66 9.47
CA ALA A 258 -22.86 -1.22 8.20
C ALA A 258 -21.82 -2.07 7.46
N CYS A 259 -20.54 -2.04 7.89
CA CYS A 259 -19.46 -2.82 7.28
C CYS A 259 -19.49 -4.28 7.74
N MET A 260 -20.64 -4.95 7.57
CA MET A 260 -20.82 -6.35 7.94
C MET A 260 -20.32 -7.30 6.85
N PRO A 261 -19.94 -8.56 7.20
CA PRO A 261 -19.70 -9.60 6.20
C PRO A 261 -20.87 -9.74 5.23
N GLY A 262 -20.59 -9.94 3.95
CA GLY A 262 -21.58 -10.06 2.89
C GLY A 262 -22.04 -8.72 2.29
N VAL A 263 -21.67 -7.60 2.88
CA VAL A 263 -21.98 -6.28 2.32
C VAL A 263 -20.97 -5.93 1.22
N THR A 264 -21.45 -5.42 0.08
CA THR A 264 -20.57 -4.96 -1.00
C THR A 264 -20.14 -3.50 -0.81
N VAL A 265 -18.97 -3.17 -1.36
CA VAL A 265 -18.45 -1.79 -1.38
C VAL A 265 -19.44 -0.83 -2.03
N GLY A 266 -20.10 -1.22 -3.14
CA GLY A 266 -21.13 -0.43 -3.78
C GLY A 266 -22.34 -0.17 -2.87
N GLY A 267 -22.67 -1.11 -1.98
CA GLY A 267 -23.71 -0.92 -0.95
C GLY A 267 -23.34 0.17 0.05
N LEU A 268 -22.05 0.29 0.41
CA LEU A 268 -21.54 1.34 1.31
C LEU A 268 -21.41 2.69 0.60
N ARG A 269 -20.94 2.73 -0.65
CA ARG A 269 -20.79 3.99 -1.43
C ARG A 269 -22.08 4.77 -1.60
N ARG A 270 -23.24 4.11 -1.62
CA ARG A 270 -24.55 4.78 -1.64
C ARG A 270 -24.77 5.69 -0.42
N ARG A 271 -23.93 5.59 0.59
CA ARG A 271 -23.95 6.41 1.80
C ARG A 271 -22.89 7.52 1.78
N ALA A 272 -22.39 7.90 0.60
CA ALA A 272 -21.34 8.91 0.37
C ALA A 272 -19.99 8.60 1.06
N VAL A 273 -19.69 7.31 1.19
CA VAL A 273 -18.44 6.83 1.78
C VAL A 273 -17.49 6.31 0.70
N VAL A 274 -16.19 6.44 0.92
CA VAL A 274 -15.18 5.79 0.11
C VAL A 274 -14.55 4.64 0.90
N VAL A 275 -14.44 3.48 0.26
CA VAL A 275 -13.79 2.30 0.82
C VAL A 275 -12.52 2.04 0.04
N TYR A 276 -11.41 2.00 0.74
CA TYR A 276 -10.09 1.71 0.20
C TYR A 276 -9.59 0.36 0.69
N GLY A 277 -8.65 -0.24 -0.04
CA GLY A 277 -7.83 -1.31 0.51
C GLY A 277 -6.99 -0.80 1.67
N ALA A 278 -6.91 -1.54 2.77
CA ALA A 278 -5.90 -1.33 3.80
C ALA A 278 -4.87 -2.44 3.71
N GLY A 279 -3.61 -2.04 3.89
CA GLY A 279 -2.48 -2.95 3.88
C GLY A 279 -1.64 -2.94 2.61
N ARG A 280 -2.18 -2.52 1.44
CA ARG A 280 -1.44 -2.59 0.17
C ARG A 280 -1.76 -1.55 -0.88
N GLY A 281 -2.32 -0.48 -0.54
CA GLY A 281 -2.63 0.59 -1.45
C GLY A 281 -3.91 1.29 -1.05
N VAL A 282 -3.91 2.59 -1.23
CA VAL A 282 -5.04 3.47 -0.98
C VAL A 282 -5.97 3.57 -2.20
N GLU A 283 -5.95 2.57 -3.08
CA GLU A 283 -6.84 2.55 -4.24
C GLU A 283 -8.27 2.22 -3.79
N PRO A 284 -9.28 2.97 -4.24
CA PRO A 284 -10.67 2.65 -3.98
C PRO A 284 -11.01 1.27 -4.56
N TRP A 285 -11.74 0.47 -3.81
CA TRP A 285 -12.19 -0.82 -4.29
C TRP A 285 -13.40 -0.69 -5.22
N ASP A 286 -13.55 -1.66 -6.10
CA ASP A 286 -14.71 -1.75 -6.99
C ASP A 286 -15.99 -2.07 -6.21
N ASP A 287 -17.14 -1.73 -6.81
CA ASP A 287 -18.45 -1.82 -6.16
C ASP A 287 -18.89 -3.25 -5.86
N ASP A 288 -18.37 -4.23 -6.60
CA ASP A 288 -18.67 -5.66 -6.45
C ASP A 288 -17.85 -6.37 -5.37
N VAL A 289 -16.84 -5.70 -4.82
CA VAL A 289 -16.04 -6.27 -3.73
C VAL A 289 -16.92 -6.49 -2.50
N GLU A 290 -17.02 -7.73 -2.08
CA GLU A 290 -17.74 -8.14 -0.88
C GLU A 290 -16.82 -8.10 0.34
N LEU A 291 -17.30 -7.57 1.46
CA LEU A 291 -16.62 -7.61 2.73
C LEU A 291 -16.70 -9.03 3.31
N VAL A 292 -15.55 -9.63 3.56
CA VAL A 292 -15.45 -10.98 4.14
C VAL A 292 -14.68 -10.94 5.46
N PRO A 293 -14.92 -11.89 6.39
CA PRO A 293 -14.18 -11.95 7.65
C PRO A 293 -12.66 -11.97 7.43
N GLY A 294 -11.95 -11.20 8.25
CA GLY A 294 -10.51 -11.00 8.20
C GLY A 294 -10.05 -9.90 7.23
N LEU A 295 -10.89 -9.46 6.28
CA LEU A 295 -10.57 -8.37 5.37
C LEU A 295 -10.25 -7.09 6.15
N MET A 296 -9.26 -6.34 5.66
CA MET A 296 -8.91 -5.04 6.21
C MET A 296 -9.18 -3.96 5.17
N CYS A 297 -9.92 -2.93 5.55
CA CYS A 297 -10.22 -1.80 4.68
C CYS A 297 -10.11 -0.47 5.42
N ALA A 298 -9.86 0.60 4.69
CA ALA A 298 -10.01 1.96 5.18
C ALA A 298 -11.37 2.51 4.75
N LEU A 299 -12.15 2.96 5.71
CA LEU A 299 -13.43 3.62 5.50
C LEU A 299 -13.24 5.12 5.67
N GLU A 300 -13.63 5.91 4.68
CA GLU A 300 -13.52 7.37 4.71
C GLU A 300 -14.86 8.02 4.44
N LEU A 301 -15.21 8.98 5.27
CA LEU A 301 -16.34 9.89 5.08
C LEU A 301 -15.85 11.33 5.11
N ALA A 302 -16.21 12.08 4.07
CA ALA A 302 -15.95 13.50 3.95
C ALA A 302 -17.27 14.26 3.78
N ASP A 303 -17.47 15.32 4.58
CA ASP A 303 -18.59 16.25 4.46
C ASP A 303 -18.10 17.71 4.68
N GLU A 304 -19.03 18.65 4.74
CA GLU A 304 -18.73 20.07 5.02
C GLU A 304 -18.09 20.33 6.39
N ARG A 305 -18.18 19.37 7.31
CA ARG A 305 -17.58 19.45 8.66
C ARG A 305 -16.16 18.96 8.69
N GLY A 306 -15.79 18.08 7.76
CA GLY A 306 -14.44 17.57 7.69
C GLY A 306 -14.33 16.19 7.06
N VAL A 307 -13.18 15.57 7.32
CA VAL A 307 -12.83 14.23 6.89
C VAL A 307 -12.58 13.36 8.11
N HIS A 308 -13.13 12.17 8.10
CA HIS A 308 -12.87 11.13 9.07
C HIS A 308 -12.55 9.82 8.34
N GLN A 309 -11.45 9.19 8.68
CA GLN A 309 -11.01 7.93 8.08
C GLN A 309 -10.43 7.02 9.16
N ASP A 310 -10.85 5.77 9.16
CA ASP A 310 -10.29 4.71 9.99
C ASP A 310 -10.03 3.44 9.19
N VAL A 311 -9.10 2.64 9.68
CA VAL A 311 -8.90 1.26 9.23
C VAL A 311 -9.81 0.35 10.03
N LEU A 312 -10.56 -0.48 9.34
CA LEU A 312 -11.43 -1.50 9.89
C LEU A 312 -10.91 -2.90 9.59
N ARG A 313 -11.08 -3.80 10.53
CA ARG A 313 -11.00 -5.25 10.32
C ARG A 313 -12.40 -5.82 10.35
N ILE A 314 -12.79 -6.52 9.30
CA ILE A 314 -14.06 -7.23 9.25
C ILE A 314 -13.90 -8.56 10.00
N THR A 315 -14.78 -8.85 10.93
CA THR A 315 -14.83 -10.12 11.68
C THR A 315 -16.15 -10.81 11.43
N ASP A 316 -16.30 -12.05 11.85
CA ASP A 316 -17.59 -12.77 11.77
C ASP A 316 -18.71 -12.03 12.50
N ASP A 317 -18.39 -11.34 13.59
CA ASP A 317 -19.33 -10.57 14.41
C ASP A 317 -19.54 -9.13 13.91
N GLY A 318 -18.81 -8.70 12.88
CA GLY A 318 -18.86 -7.34 12.31
C GLY A 318 -17.53 -6.60 12.33
N PRO A 319 -17.54 -5.29 12.06
CA PRO A 319 -16.34 -4.48 11.93
C PRO A 319 -15.70 -4.16 13.29
N VAL A 320 -14.38 -4.21 13.33
CA VAL A 320 -13.56 -3.74 14.45
C VAL A 320 -12.70 -2.58 13.96
N VAL A 321 -12.80 -1.43 14.60
CA VAL A 321 -11.94 -0.27 14.30
C VAL A 321 -10.53 -0.55 14.80
N VAL A 322 -9.56 -0.50 13.89
CA VAL A 322 -8.14 -0.78 14.15
C VAL A 322 -7.40 0.47 14.59
N THR A 323 -7.64 1.59 13.92
CA THR A 323 -7.09 2.90 14.30
C THR A 323 -7.81 3.46 15.51
N ARG A 324 -7.05 3.87 16.53
CA ARG A 324 -7.60 4.24 17.86
C ARG A 324 -7.29 5.68 18.25
N PHE A 325 -7.14 6.55 17.28
CA PHE A 325 -6.91 7.96 17.55
C PHE A 325 -8.22 8.66 17.98
N ALA A 326 -8.26 9.04 19.25
CA ALA A 326 -9.38 9.76 19.89
C ALA A 326 -8.92 11.12 20.41
#